data_a36d2c1c899413c0d7c81b858348b330
#
_entry.id   a36d2c1c899413c0d7c81b858348b330
#
_cell.length_a   1.000
_cell.length_b   1.000
_cell.length_c   1.000
_cell.angle_alpha   90.00
_cell.angle_beta   90.00
_cell.angle_gamma   90.00
#
_symmetry.space_group_name_H-M   'P 1'
#
loop_
_entity.id
_entity.type
_entity.pdbx_description
1 polymer ?
#
loop_
_entity_poly.entity_id
_entity_poly.type
_entity_poly.pdbx_seq_one_letter_code
_entity_poly.pdbx_strand_id
1 'polypeptide(L)'
;MEARKIKIKITEIPIPVAFASAFEGERIRKNDMYAEFGGGKSESWELVVKADSADVEDHKIEIIGPDIDTITETPGRMPLGILVKIAGANMQKDFEPVLERRLHYFMNYIEGVMHVGQRNLTWIRIGKEAYDKGFRLKHLGEVAYAKMLDEFSSVVDKCEVVIITDPEKVEELKDKLAMPRYEERDARMASLVDESVDTFYSCNLCQSFAPAHVCIVTPERLGLCGAVSWLDAKATLELNPTGPCQEVPKEGLIDENAGVWEKVNETVSKISQGAVNNVTLYS
;
A
#
# COMPACT_ATOMS: atom_id res chain seq x y z
N MET A 1 1.03 -28.45 0.20
CA MET A 1 0.03 -27.41 0.55
C MET A 1 -0.93 -27.30 -0.62
N GLU A 2 -2.19 -27.68 -0.46
CA GLU A 2 -3.19 -27.43 -1.49
C GLU A 2 -3.39 -25.92 -1.60
N ALA A 3 -3.28 -25.40 -2.82
CA ALA A 3 -3.58 -24.00 -3.09
C ALA A 3 -5.03 -23.73 -2.67
N ARG A 4 -5.22 -22.86 -1.69
CA ARG A 4 -6.53 -22.41 -1.22
C ARG A 4 -7.26 -21.81 -2.43
N LYS A 5 -8.25 -22.52 -2.96
CA LYS A 5 -9.11 -21.98 -4.03
C LYS A 5 -9.88 -20.82 -3.44
N ILE A 6 -9.42 -19.61 -3.71
CA ILE A 6 -10.10 -18.38 -3.34
C ILE A 6 -11.42 -18.38 -4.13
N LYS A 7 -12.54 -18.63 -3.44
CA LYS A 7 -13.88 -18.63 -4.03
C LYS A 7 -14.43 -17.21 -4.21
N ILE A 8 -13.58 -16.26 -4.62
CA ILE A 8 -14.04 -14.90 -4.80
C ILE A 8 -14.33 -14.71 -6.27
N LYS A 9 -15.59 -14.59 -6.57
CA LYS A 9 -16.04 -14.22 -7.89
C LYS A 9 -15.93 -12.69 -8.05
N ILE A 10 -14.72 -12.20 -8.30
CA ILE A 10 -14.51 -10.83 -8.84
C ILE A 10 -15.44 -10.60 -10.06
N THR A 11 -15.91 -11.68 -10.68
CA THR A 11 -16.89 -11.67 -11.77
C THR A 11 -18.30 -11.15 -11.39
N GLU A 12 -18.62 -10.99 -10.10
CA GLU A 12 -19.88 -10.39 -9.64
C GLU A 12 -19.79 -8.87 -9.48
N ILE A 13 -18.61 -8.28 -9.64
CA ILE A 13 -18.42 -6.83 -9.64
C ILE A 13 -18.88 -6.29 -10.99
N PRO A 14 -19.75 -5.24 -11.01
CA PRO A 14 -20.43 -4.79 -12.22
C PRO A 14 -19.52 -4.08 -13.24
N ILE A 15 -18.24 -3.90 -12.92
CA ILE A 15 -17.23 -3.27 -13.75
C ILE A 15 -15.97 -4.15 -13.80
N PRO A 16 -15.15 -4.05 -14.87
CA PRO A 16 -13.92 -4.82 -14.97
C PRO A 16 -12.94 -4.56 -13.84
N VAL A 17 -12.34 -5.64 -13.35
CA VAL A 17 -11.22 -5.61 -12.41
C VAL A 17 -10.05 -6.33 -13.02
N ALA A 18 -8.96 -5.61 -13.26
CA ALA A 18 -7.74 -6.18 -13.81
C ALA A 18 -6.96 -7.00 -12.77
N PHE A 19 -6.20 -7.99 -13.26
CA PHE A 19 -5.20 -8.70 -12.45
C PHE A 19 -3.79 -8.10 -12.60
N ALA A 20 -3.65 -7.12 -13.49
CA ALA A 20 -2.44 -6.36 -13.74
C ALA A 20 -2.81 -4.88 -13.90
N SER A 21 -1.85 -4.03 -14.17
CA SER A 21 -1.96 -2.57 -14.19
C SER A 21 -2.78 -1.98 -15.37
N ALA A 22 -3.80 -2.66 -15.89
CA ALA A 22 -4.55 -2.20 -17.06
C ALA A 22 -5.20 -0.81 -16.86
N PHE A 23 -5.63 -0.51 -15.64
CA PHE A 23 -6.26 0.78 -15.28
C PHE A 23 -5.37 1.64 -14.39
N GLU A 24 -4.15 1.20 -14.08
CA GLU A 24 -3.19 1.96 -13.30
C GLU A 24 -2.87 3.29 -14.03
N GLY A 25 -3.02 4.40 -13.30
CA GLY A 25 -2.83 5.72 -13.87
C GLY A 25 -4.06 6.29 -14.60
N GLU A 26 -5.19 5.58 -14.61
CA GLU A 26 -6.46 6.15 -15.07
C GLU A 26 -6.77 7.42 -14.27
N ARG A 27 -7.08 8.50 -14.98
CA ARG A 27 -7.34 9.81 -14.38
C ARG A 27 -8.80 10.19 -14.55
N ILE A 28 -9.55 10.11 -13.46
CA ILE A 28 -10.94 10.58 -13.42
C ILE A 28 -10.93 12.11 -13.26
N ARG A 29 -11.34 12.80 -14.32
CA ARG A 29 -11.46 14.27 -14.32
C ARG A 29 -12.72 14.71 -13.61
N LYS A 30 -12.77 15.97 -13.18
CA LYS A 30 -13.92 16.54 -12.45
C LYS A 30 -15.27 16.33 -13.16
N ASN A 31 -15.30 16.42 -14.49
CA ASN A 31 -16.55 16.27 -15.26
C ASN A 31 -17.03 14.80 -15.35
N ASP A 32 -16.12 13.86 -15.22
CA ASP A 32 -16.37 12.42 -15.30
C ASP A 32 -16.53 11.78 -13.91
N MET A 33 -16.32 12.56 -12.86
CA MET A 33 -16.34 12.13 -11.46
C MET A 33 -17.78 12.13 -10.93
N TYR A 34 -18.16 11.03 -10.31
CA TYR A 34 -19.40 10.90 -9.53
C TYR A 34 -19.17 11.26 -8.07
N ALA A 35 -18.15 10.66 -7.45
CA ALA A 35 -17.82 10.86 -6.04
C ALA A 35 -16.30 11.05 -5.84
N GLU A 36 -15.95 11.83 -4.83
CA GLU A 36 -14.59 12.07 -4.36
C GLU A 36 -14.54 11.83 -2.85
N PHE A 37 -13.58 11.05 -2.40
CA PHE A 37 -13.33 10.73 -1.00
C PHE A 37 -11.97 11.28 -0.58
N GLY A 38 -11.90 12.01 0.55
CA GLY A 38 -10.66 12.61 1.02
C GLY A 38 -10.14 13.75 0.15
N GLY A 39 -8.82 13.82 -0.06
CA GLY A 39 -8.18 14.78 -0.96
C GLY A 39 -8.13 16.22 -0.47
N GLY A 40 -7.92 16.47 0.80
CA GLY A 40 -7.78 17.80 1.40
C GLY A 40 -9.08 18.60 1.57
N LYS A 41 -10.22 18.01 1.20
CA LYS A 41 -11.56 18.60 1.36
C LYS A 41 -12.47 17.77 2.25
N SER A 42 -12.11 16.55 2.52
CA SER A 42 -12.80 15.63 3.40
C SER A 42 -11.76 14.80 4.14
N GLU A 43 -12.04 14.43 5.38
CA GLU A 43 -11.17 13.54 6.14
C GLU A 43 -11.06 12.18 5.46
N SER A 44 -9.86 11.60 5.49
CA SER A 44 -9.64 10.26 4.99
C SER A 44 -8.44 9.58 5.63
N TRP A 45 -8.50 8.26 5.70
CA TRP A 45 -7.40 7.41 6.10
C TRP A 45 -7.60 5.98 5.61
N GLU A 46 -6.50 5.25 5.47
CA GLU A 46 -6.50 3.82 5.19
C GLU A 46 -5.48 3.13 6.09
N LEU A 47 -5.87 2.03 6.69
CA LEU A 47 -5.08 1.32 7.67
C LEU A 47 -5.23 -0.19 7.51
N VAL A 48 -4.11 -0.90 7.42
CA VAL A 48 -4.06 -2.35 7.56
C VAL A 48 -3.48 -2.69 8.93
N VAL A 49 -4.16 -3.54 9.68
CA VAL A 49 -3.72 -3.99 11.00
C VAL A 49 -3.71 -5.49 11.12
N LYS A 50 -2.68 -6.01 11.77
CA LYS A 50 -2.69 -7.37 12.30
C LYS A 50 -3.65 -7.46 13.48
N ALA A 51 -4.50 -8.46 13.50
CA ALA A 51 -5.40 -8.76 14.59
C ALA A 51 -5.34 -10.26 14.95
N ASP A 52 -5.85 -10.62 16.12
CA ASP A 52 -5.97 -12.00 16.50
C ASP A 52 -7.06 -12.70 15.68
N SER A 53 -6.88 -13.98 15.40
CA SER A 53 -7.80 -14.73 14.52
C SER A 53 -9.23 -14.81 15.05
N ALA A 54 -9.43 -14.61 16.37
CA ALA A 54 -10.75 -14.53 16.99
C ALA A 54 -11.45 -13.19 16.72
N ASP A 55 -10.68 -12.13 16.46
CA ASP A 55 -11.16 -10.75 16.26
C ASP A 55 -11.36 -10.40 14.78
N VAL A 56 -11.12 -11.37 13.88
CA VAL A 56 -11.30 -11.20 12.44
C VAL A 56 -12.39 -12.13 11.93
N GLU A 57 -13.47 -11.56 11.44
CA GLU A 57 -14.52 -12.28 10.72
C GLU A 57 -14.14 -12.36 9.24
N ASP A 58 -13.72 -13.56 8.80
CA ASP A 58 -13.22 -13.75 7.43
C ASP A 58 -14.29 -13.42 6.39
N HIS A 59 -13.92 -12.66 5.35
CA HIS A 59 -14.78 -12.20 4.27
C HIS A 59 -15.91 -11.23 4.72
N LYS A 60 -15.81 -10.65 5.89
CA LYS A 60 -16.74 -9.59 6.26
C LYS A 60 -16.38 -8.30 5.54
N ILE A 61 -17.34 -7.76 4.78
CA ILE A 61 -17.27 -6.43 4.19
C ILE A 61 -18.36 -5.59 4.85
N GLU A 62 -17.95 -4.61 5.63
CA GLU A 62 -18.87 -3.74 6.38
C GLU A 62 -18.78 -2.30 5.87
N ILE A 63 -19.94 -1.67 5.65
CA ILE A 63 -20.04 -0.25 5.31
C ILE A 63 -20.66 0.47 6.50
N ILE A 64 -19.94 1.42 7.09
CA ILE A 64 -20.41 2.25 8.20
C ILE A 64 -20.67 3.66 7.68
N GLY A 65 -21.91 4.04 7.57
CA GLY A 65 -22.35 5.32 7.04
C GLY A 65 -23.02 5.21 5.66
N PRO A 66 -23.23 6.35 4.98
CA PRO A 66 -23.90 6.38 3.69
C PRO A 66 -23.05 5.80 2.57
N ASP A 67 -23.67 5.07 1.62
CA ASP A 67 -23.01 4.64 0.38
C ASP A 67 -23.15 5.75 -0.69
N ILE A 68 -22.41 5.58 -1.80
CA ILE A 68 -22.34 6.57 -2.90
C ILE A 68 -23.68 6.84 -3.58
N ASP A 69 -24.66 5.94 -3.48
CA ASP A 69 -26.01 6.13 -4.02
C ASP A 69 -26.86 7.14 -3.23
N THR A 70 -26.40 7.55 -2.04
CA THR A 70 -27.03 8.63 -1.27
C THR A 70 -26.64 10.04 -1.75
N ILE A 71 -25.68 10.14 -2.67
CA ILE A 71 -25.20 11.42 -3.23
C ILE A 71 -26.29 12.03 -4.10
N THR A 72 -26.71 13.25 -3.75
CA THR A 72 -27.73 14.00 -4.47
C THR A 72 -27.18 15.04 -5.45
N GLU A 73 -25.96 15.50 -5.20
CA GLU A 73 -25.25 16.48 -6.06
C GLU A 73 -23.95 15.91 -6.57
N THR A 74 -23.72 15.93 -7.88
CA THR A 74 -22.49 15.40 -8.48
C THR A 74 -21.56 16.51 -8.99
N PRO A 75 -20.26 16.43 -8.71
CA PRO A 75 -19.60 15.39 -7.92
C PRO A 75 -19.82 15.52 -6.41
N GLY A 76 -20.24 14.43 -5.78
CA GLY A 76 -20.36 14.35 -4.33
C GLY A 76 -19.01 14.24 -3.63
N ARG A 77 -18.95 14.70 -2.39
CA ARG A 77 -17.76 14.56 -1.55
C ARG A 77 -18.12 13.88 -0.25
N MET A 78 -17.28 12.92 0.15
CA MET A 78 -17.49 12.15 1.35
C MET A 78 -16.15 11.94 2.09
N PRO A 79 -16.18 11.85 3.43
CA PRO A 79 -15.04 11.33 4.17
C PRO A 79 -14.89 9.83 3.91
N LEU A 80 -13.71 9.27 4.21
CA LEU A 80 -13.44 7.86 4.01
C LEU A 80 -12.44 7.32 5.04
N GLY A 81 -12.84 6.29 5.76
CA GLY A 81 -11.93 5.40 6.47
C GLY A 81 -11.93 4.03 5.80
N ILE A 82 -10.76 3.45 5.58
CA ILE A 82 -10.61 2.06 5.17
C ILE A 82 -9.81 1.34 6.24
N LEU A 83 -10.45 0.40 6.93
CA LEU A 83 -9.79 -0.47 7.90
C LEU A 83 -9.79 -1.90 7.37
N VAL A 84 -8.60 -2.47 7.22
CA VAL A 84 -8.43 -3.87 6.86
C VAL A 84 -7.79 -4.59 8.04
N LYS A 85 -8.54 -5.50 8.65
CA LYS A 85 -8.05 -6.37 9.71
C LYS A 85 -7.58 -7.69 9.13
N ILE A 86 -6.38 -8.10 9.47
CA ILE A 86 -5.75 -9.30 8.93
C ILE A 86 -5.31 -10.20 10.07
N ALA A 87 -5.67 -11.47 9.98
CA ALA A 87 -5.12 -12.52 10.81
C ALA A 87 -4.43 -13.58 9.95
N GLY A 88 -3.32 -14.09 10.43
CA GLY A 88 -2.57 -15.18 9.81
C GLY A 88 -1.44 -15.64 10.70
N ALA A 89 -1.14 -16.94 10.65
CA ALA A 89 -0.12 -17.56 11.50
C ALA A 89 1.27 -16.94 11.30
N ASN A 90 1.57 -16.51 10.09
CA ASN A 90 2.85 -15.89 9.72
C ASN A 90 2.77 -14.36 9.60
N MET A 91 1.62 -13.75 9.90
CA MET A 91 1.44 -12.31 9.81
C MET A 91 2.23 -11.60 10.91
N GLN A 92 3.02 -10.60 10.55
CA GLN A 92 3.81 -9.77 11.46
C GLN A 92 3.39 -8.29 11.35
N LYS A 93 3.62 -7.51 12.42
CA LYS A 93 3.34 -6.07 12.41
C LYS A 93 4.12 -5.31 11.34
N ASP A 94 5.33 -5.76 11.04
CA ASP A 94 6.19 -5.13 10.02
C ASP A 94 5.67 -5.28 8.60
N PHE A 95 4.76 -6.23 8.38
CA PHE A 95 4.10 -6.42 7.09
C PHE A 95 2.92 -5.46 6.87
N GLU A 96 2.33 -4.92 7.95
CA GLU A 96 1.17 -4.03 7.86
C GLU A 96 1.36 -2.88 6.84
N PRO A 97 2.45 -2.08 6.88
CA PRO A 97 2.63 -0.98 5.93
C PRO A 97 2.83 -1.46 4.48
N VAL A 98 3.39 -2.65 4.29
CA VAL A 98 3.59 -3.23 2.95
C VAL A 98 2.25 -3.64 2.35
N LEU A 99 1.41 -4.34 3.12
CA LEU A 99 0.07 -4.73 2.69
C LEU A 99 -0.83 -3.51 2.48
N GLU A 100 -0.74 -2.49 3.36
CA GLU A 100 -1.48 -1.23 3.25
C GLU A 100 -1.18 -0.50 1.93
N ARG A 101 0.10 -0.41 1.57
CA ARG A 101 0.52 0.19 0.30
C ARG A 101 -0.06 -0.53 -0.92
N ARG A 102 -0.37 -1.83 -0.82
CA ARG A 102 -1.01 -2.58 -1.90
C ARG A 102 -2.47 -2.19 -2.13
N LEU A 103 -3.16 -1.62 -1.14
CA LEU A 103 -4.52 -1.08 -1.33
C LEU A 103 -4.56 -0.08 -2.49
N HIS A 104 -3.54 0.77 -2.62
CA HIS A 104 -3.42 1.69 -3.74
C HIS A 104 -3.52 0.97 -5.10
N TYR A 105 -2.78 -0.11 -5.27
CA TYR A 105 -2.81 -0.89 -6.52
C TYR A 105 -4.14 -1.59 -6.70
N PHE A 106 -4.68 -2.19 -5.64
CA PHE A 106 -5.95 -2.92 -5.71
C PHE A 106 -7.10 -2.02 -6.15
N MET A 107 -7.17 -0.80 -5.64
CA MET A 107 -8.18 0.18 -6.05
C MET A 107 -7.98 0.63 -7.51
N ASN A 108 -6.73 0.85 -7.93
CA ASN A 108 -6.41 1.23 -9.31
C ASN A 108 -6.53 0.09 -10.33
N TYR A 109 -6.80 -1.15 -9.90
CA TYR A 109 -7.17 -2.25 -10.79
C TYR A 109 -8.65 -2.25 -11.17
N ILE A 110 -9.46 -1.37 -10.59
CA ILE A 110 -10.89 -1.26 -10.84
C ILE A 110 -11.12 -0.19 -11.90
N GLU A 111 -11.76 -0.56 -13.04
CA GLU A 111 -12.13 0.41 -14.08
C GLU A 111 -13.02 1.52 -13.51
N GLY A 112 -12.68 2.77 -13.79
CA GLY A 112 -13.44 3.92 -13.31
C GLY A 112 -13.23 4.24 -11.82
N VAL A 113 -12.20 3.68 -11.18
CA VAL A 113 -11.75 4.05 -9.84
C VAL A 113 -10.31 4.55 -9.89
N MET A 114 -10.06 5.68 -9.28
CA MET A 114 -8.72 6.25 -9.14
C MET A 114 -8.39 6.42 -7.66
N HIS A 115 -7.29 5.84 -7.23
CA HIS A 115 -6.76 6.00 -5.88
C HIS A 115 -5.37 6.66 -5.95
N VAL A 116 -5.15 7.66 -5.11
CA VAL A 116 -3.88 8.37 -4.95
C VAL A 116 -3.62 8.60 -3.47
N GLY A 117 -2.37 8.54 -3.08
CA GLY A 117 -1.95 8.76 -1.70
C GLY A 117 -1.90 7.48 -0.88
N GLN A 118 -1.77 7.63 0.41
CA GLN A 118 -1.66 6.57 1.41
C GLN A 118 -1.90 7.13 2.82
N ARG A 119 -2.17 6.23 3.77
CA ARG A 119 -2.37 6.61 5.18
C ARG A 119 -3.49 7.66 5.29
N ASN A 120 -3.26 8.73 6.05
CA ASN A 120 -4.20 9.85 6.25
C ASN A 120 -4.19 10.89 5.10
N LEU A 121 -3.54 10.59 4.00
CA LEU A 121 -3.53 11.39 2.77
C LEU A 121 -4.18 10.64 1.59
N THR A 122 -4.99 9.63 1.87
CA THR A 122 -5.65 8.84 0.83
C THR A 122 -6.72 9.67 0.10
N TRP A 123 -6.84 9.43 -1.20
CA TRP A 123 -7.74 10.15 -2.08
C TRP A 123 -8.29 9.21 -3.16
N ILE A 124 -9.60 8.99 -3.13
CA ILE A 124 -10.28 8.08 -4.08
C ILE A 124 -11.32 8.86 -4.88
N ARG A 125 -11.36 8.59 -6.18
CA ARG A 125 -12.41 9.06 -7.08
C ARG A 125 -13.12 7.89 -7.73
N ILE A 126 -14.42 8.01 -7.89
CA ILE A 126 -15.28 7.07 -8.61
C ILE A 126 -15.90 7.80 -9.79
N GLY A 127 -15.74 7.23 -10.99
CA GLY A 127 -16.29 7.77 -12.22
C GLY A 127 -17.82 7.58 -12.31
N LYS A 128 -18.48 8.45 -13.08
CA LYS A 128 -19.92 8.37 -13.35
C LYS A 128 -20.29 7.05 -14.01
N GLU A 129 -19.50 6.64 -15.01
CA GLU A 129 -19.74 5.38 -15.72
C GLU A 129 -19.67 4.16 -14.80
N ALA A 130 -18.72 4.14 -13.86
CA ALA A 130 -18.65 3.06 -12.86
C ALA A 130 -19.90 3.04 -11.97
N TYR A 131 -20.35 4.22 -11.49
CA TYR A 131 -21.57 4.33 -10.72
C TYR A 131 -22.80 3.87 -11.49
N ASP A 132 -22.96 4.30 -12.74
CA ASP A 132 -24.10 3.97 -13.63
C ASP A 132 -24.16 2.47 -13.93
N LYS A 133 -23.01 1.80 -14.02
CA LYS A 133 -22.91 0.33 -14.13
C LYS A 133 -23.23 -0.41 -12.84
N GLY A 134 -23.53 0.30 -11.74
CA GLY A 134 -23.94 -0.29 -10.46
C GLY A 134 -22.82 -0.48 -9.45
N PHE A 135 -21.64 0.14 -9.65
CA PHE A 135 -20.56 0.09 -8.67
C PHE A 135 -20.96 0.76 -7.35
N ARG A 136 -20.59 0.15 -6.22
CA ARG A 136 -20.86 0.61 -4.85
C ARG A 136 -19.64 0.39 -3.97
N LEU A 137 -19.60 1.02 -2.78
CA LEU A 137 -18.46 0.92 -1.86
C LEU A 137 -18.15 -0.52 -1.44
N LYS A 138 -19.16 -1.37 -1.29
CA LYS A 138 -18.95 -2.79 -1.00
C LYS A 138 -18.00 -3.47 -2.01
N HIS A 139 -18.02 -3.04 -3.27
CA HIS A 139 -17.17 -3.62 -4.31
C HIS A 139 -15.68 -3.24 -4.12
N LEU A 140 -15.37 -2.06 -3.53
CA LEU A 140 -14.00 -1.75 -3.09
C LEU A 140 -13.53 -2.77 -2.04
N GLY A 141 -14.39 -3.05 -1.05
CA GLY A 141 -14.11 -4.03 0.00
C GLY A 141 -13.89 -5.44 -0.56
N GLU A 142 -14.74 -5.88 -1.49
CA GLU A 142 -14.61 -7.19 -2.15
C GLU A 142 -13.28 -7.32 -2.92
N VAL A 143 -12.89 -6.27 -3.65
CA VAL A 143 -11.61 -6.27 -4.37
C VAL A 143 -10.43 -6.27 -3.40
N ALA A 144 -10.49 -5.44 -2.34
CA ALA A 144 -9.45 -5.41 -1.32
C ALA A 144 -9.28 -6.79 -0.67
N TYR A 145 -10.38 -7.41 -0.24
CA TYR A 145 -10.39 -8.75 0.33
C TYR A 145 -9.76 -9.77 -0.62
N ALA A 146 -10.29 -9.83 -1.86
CA ALA A 146 -9.86 -10.79 -2.87
C ALA A 146 -8.36 -10.71 -3.13
N LYS A 147 -7.87 -9.49 -3.33
CA LYS A 147 -6.47 -9.23 -3.65
C LYS A 147 -5.54 -9.48 -2.46
N MET A 148 -5.96 -9.17 -1.24
CA MET A 148 -5.19 -9.47 -0.04
C MET A 148 -4.93 -10.98 0.09
N LEU A 149 -5.96 -11.80 -0.10
CA LEU A 149 -5.81 -13.26 -0.01
C LEU A 149 -5.03 -13.85 -1.19
N ASP A 150 -5.18 -13.30 -2.39
CA ASP A 150 -4.48 -13.78 -3.58
C ASP A 150 -2.98 -13.47 -3.49
N GLU A 151 -2.64 -12.23 -3.23
CA GLU A 151 -1.26 -11.74 -3.30
C GLU A 151 -0.44 -12.10 -2.06
N PHE A 152 -1.09 -12.17 -0.89
CA PHE A 152 -0.44 -12.42 0.41
C PHE A 152 -0.90 -13.72 1.09
N SER A 153 -1.23 -14.73 0.32
CA SER A 153 -1.71 -16.04 0.82
C SER A 153 -0.75 -16.75 1.80
N SER A 154 0.51 -16.38 1.84
CA SER A 154 1.50 -16.92 2.79
C SER A 154 1.37 -16.34 4.20
N VAL A 155 0.73 -15.18 4.35
CA VAL A 155 0.63 -14.44 5.62
C VAL A 155 -0.81 -14.04 5.98
N VAL A 156 -1.75 -14.09 5.04
CA VAL A 156 -3.15 -13.74 5.25
C VAL A 156 -4.01 -15.01 5.26
N ASP A 157 -4.49 -15.39 6.44
CA ASP A 157 -5.44 -16.49 6.61
C ASP A 157 -6.89 -16.01 6.64
N LYS A 158 -7.12 -14.84 7.23
CA LYS A 158 -8.42 -14.17 7.31
C LYS A 158 -8.25 -12.68 7.05
N CYS A 159 -9.26 -12.09 6.43
CA CYS A 159 -9.31 -10.67 6.15
C CYS A 159 -10.74 -10.13 6.34
N GLU A 160 -10.87 -9.04 7.07
CA GLU A 160 -12.10 -8.27 7.25
C GLU A 160 -11.85 -6.86 6.74
N VAL A 161 -12.78 -6.31 5.96
CA VAL A 161 -12.67 -4.95 5.40
C VAL A 161 -13.84 -4.11 5.89
N VAL A 162 -13.55 -2.98 6.51
CA VAL A 162 -14.53 -2.00 6.97
C VAL A 162 -14.31 -0.70 6.21
N ILE A 163 -15.32 -0.23 5.52
CA ILE A 163 -15.31 1.06 4.82
C ILE A 163 -16.24 2.00 5.58
N ILE A 164 -15.74 3.16 5.94
CA ILE A 164 -16.39 4.11 6.83
C ILE A 164 -16.58 5.43 6.09
N THR A 165 -17.81 5.89 5.98
CA THR A 165 -18.18 7.16 5.33
C THR A 165 -18.97 8.08 6.26
N ASP A 166 -19.31 7.59 7.45
CA ASP A 166 -19.87 8.41 8.52
C ASP A 166 -18.81 9.42 9.01
N PRO A 167 -19.05 10.75 8.93
CA PRO A 167 -18.03 11.75 9.23
C PRO A 167 -17.50 11.67 10.67
N GLU A 168 -18.38 11.44 11.65
CA GLU A 168 -17.98 11.38 13.05
C GLU A 168 -17.14 10.15 13.32
N LYS A 169 -17.47 9.02 12.69
CA LYS A 169 -16.71 7.77 12.82
C LYS A 169 -15.38 7.82 12.10
N VAL A 170 -15.29 8.47 10.93
CA VAL A 170 -14.03 8.65 10.22
C VAL A 170 -13.05 9.46 11.08
N GLU A 171 -13.50 10.58 11.66
CA GLU A 171 -12.67 11.41 12.54
C GLU A 171 -12.29 10.68 13.83
N GLU A 172 -13.27 10.07 14.51
CA GLU A 172 -13.05 9.32 15.75
C GLU A 172 -11.99 8.23 15.58
N LEU A 173 -12.12 7.39 14.53
CA LEU A 173 -11.20 6.27 14.30
C LEU A 173 -9.87 6.71 13.71
N LYS A 174 -9.82 7.82 12.98
CA LYS A 174 -8.56 8.45 12.59
C LYS A 174 -7.70 8.75 13.83
N ASP A 175 -8.28 9.46 14.81
CA ASP A 175 -7.54 9.91 15.98
C ASP A 175 -7.24 8.78 16.98
N LYS A 176 -8.19 7.87 17.18
CA LYS A 176 -8.05 6.80 18.18
C LYS A 176 -7.33 5.55 17.68
N LEU A 177 -7.31 5.32 16.37
CA LEU A 177 -6.76 4.10 15.80
C LEU A 177 -5.69 4.37 14.75
N ALA A 178 -5.99 5.14 13.68
CA ALA A 178 -5.09 5.25 12.55
C ALA A 178 -3.83 6.06 12.89
N MET A 179 -3.99 7.26 13.44
CA MET A 179 -2.84 8.13 13.78
C MET A 179 -1.88 7.49 14.78
N PRO A 180 -2.34 6.88 15.92
CA PRO A 180 -1.43 6.20 16.84
C PRO A 180 -0.64 5.04 16.19
N ARG A 181 -1.24 4.32 15.22
CA ARG A 181 -0.53 3.26 14.49
C ARG A 181 0.52 3.81 13.55
N TYR A 182 0.24 4.92 12.87
CA TYR A 182 1.24 5.59 12.03
C TYR A 182 2.40 6.12 12.87
N GLU A 183 2.11 6.74 14.00
CA GLU A 183 3.12 7.25 14.94
C GLU A 183 4.00 6.12 15.51
N GLU A 184 3.40 4.97 15.89
CA GLU A 184 4.15 3.77 16.32
C GLU A 184 5.12 3.31 15.24
N ARG A 185 4.67 3.23 13.98
CA ARG A 185 5.51 2.81 12.84
C ARG A 185 6.63 3.81 12.58
N ASP A 186 6.32 5.10 12.61
CA ASP A 186 7.30 6.16 12.38
C ASP A 186 8.35 6.23 13.49
N ALA A 187 7.94 6.06 14.76
CA ALA A 187 8.84 6.01 15.91
C ALA A 187 9.81 4.82 15.85
N ARG A 188 9.35 3.67 15.36
CA ARG A 188 10.22 2.49 15.15
C ARG A 188 11.30 2.77 14.10
N MET A 189 10.96 3.45 13.01
CA MET A 189 11.95 3.87 12.03
C MET A 189 12.92 4.90 12.58
N ALA A 190 12.40 5.92 13.27
CA ALA A 190 13.22 6.98 13.86
C ALA A 190 14.21 6.49 14.94
N SER A 191 14.00 5.27 15.47
CA SER A 191 14.93 4.66 16.44
C SER A 191 16.12 3.94 15.82
N LEU A 192 16.14 3.78 14.49
CA LEU A 192 17.20 3.09 13.75
C LEU A 192 18.14 4.10 13.13
N VAL A 193 19.45 3.77 13.14
CA VAL A 193 20.50 4.54 12.47
C VAL A 193 21.31 3.61 11.57
N ASP A 194 22.00 4.18 10.61
CA ASP A 194 22.75 3.40 9.61
C ASP A 194 23.84 2.54 10.25
N GLU A 195 24.44 2.98 11.37
CA GLU A 195 25.43 2.21 12.13
C GLU A 195 24.84 1.00 12.86
N SER A 196 23.54 0.99 13.12
CA SER A 196 22.86 -0.08 13.86
C SER A 196 22.57 -1.33 13.00
N VAL A 197 22.85 -1.28 11.69
CA VAL A 197 22.52 -2.36 10.75
C VAL A 197 23.72 -2.77 9.91
N ASP A 198 23.80 -4.06 9.60
CA ASP A 198 24.84 -4.64 8.74
C ASP A 198 24.35 -4.79 7.28
N THR A 199 23.07 -4.54 7.04
CA THR A 199 22.43 -4.72 5.74
C THR A 199 21.54 -3.53 5.41
N PHE A 200 21.73 -2.94 4.25
CA PHE A 200 20.79 -2.03 3.61
C PHE A 200 19.87 -2.82 2.68
N TYR A 201 18.90 -2.16 2.06
CA TYR A 201 18.05 -2.76 1.04
C TYR A 201 18.04 -1.92 -0.22
N SER A 202 17.91 -2.57 -1.36
CA SER A 202 17.60 -1.88 -2.61
C SER A 202 16.10 -1.86 -2.85
N CYS A 203 15.65 -0.88 -3.66
CA CYS A 203 14.31 -0.89 -4.23
C CYS A 203 14.39 -0.48 -5.70
N ASN A 204 13.84 -1.32 -6.58
CA ASN A 204 13.80 -1.08 -8.03
C ASN A 204 12.37 -0.98 -8.58
N LEU A 205 11.36 -0.77 -7.72
CA LEU A 205 9.95 -0.70 -8.10
C LEU A 205 9.67 0.29 -9.24
N CYS A 206 10.44 1.39 -9.29
CA CYS A 206 10.28 2.43 -10.31
C CYS A 206 10.83 2.06 -11.70
N GLN A 207 11.49 0.92 -11.88
CA GLN A 207 12.06 0.54 -13.19
C GLN A 207 10.99 0.33 -14.28
N SER A 208 9.72 0.16 -13.90
CA SER A 208 8.60 0.11 -14.85
C SER A 208 8.45 1.38 -15.70
N PHE A 209 8.86 2.55 -15.17
CA PHE A 209 8.79 3.85 -15.87
C PHE A 209 10.13 4.60 -15.92
N ALA A 210 11.09 4.24 -15.08
CA ALA A 210 12.45 4.81 -15.04
C ALA A 210 13.48 3.68 -15.15
N PRO A 211 13.79 3.19 -16.36
CA PRO A 211 14.73 2.08 -16.56
C PRO A 211 16.06 2.36 -15.85
N ALA A 212 16.65 1.32 -15.27
CA ALA A 212 17.88 1.38 -14.50
C ALA A 212 17.80 2.17 -13.17
N HIS A 213 16.64 2.70 -12.77
CA HIS A 213 16.49 3.35 -11.47
C HIS A 213 16.64 2.32 -10.34
N VAL A 214 17.43 2.65 -9.33
CA VAL A 214 17.57 1.87 -8.10
C VAL A 214 17.76 2.82 -6.92
N CYS A 215 17.02 2.59 -5.84
CA CYS A 215 17.25 3.24 -4.55
C CYS A 215 18.06 2.30 -3.65
N ILE A 216 18.98 2.85 -2.88
CA ILE A 216 19.50 2.21 -1.67
C ILE A 216 18.73 2.82 -0.50
N VAL A 217 18.07 1.96 0.25
CA VAL A 217 17.23 2.31 1.38
C VAL A 217 17.97 1.92 2.65
N THR A 218 18.25 2.89 3.48
CA THR A 218 18.93 2.72 4.77
C THR A 218 18.00 3.13 5.90
N PRO A 219 18.31 2.86 7.17
CA PRO A 219 17.56 3.39 8.31
C PRO A 219 17.31 4.92 8.23
N GLU A 220 18.29 5.68 7.80
CA GLU A 220 18.25 7.15 7.74
C GLU A 220 17.85 7.69 6.36
N ARG A 221 17.70 6.82 5.37
CA ARG A 221 17.42 7.22 3.99
C ARG A 221 16.28 6.40 3.38
N LEU A 222 15.16 7.05 3.15
CA LEU A 222 14.02 6.47 2.47
C LEU A 222 14.31 6.24 0.98
N GLY A 223 13.53 5.37 0.35
CA GLY A 223 13.42 5.38 -1.12
C GLY A 223 13.05 6.78 -1.62
N LEU A 224 13.50 7.13 -2.82
CA LEU A 224 13.31 8.48 -3.41
C LEU A 224 11.83 8.91 -3.49
N CYS A 225 10.91 7.95 -3.54
CA CYS A 225 9.47 8.21 -3.50
C CYS A 225 8.96 8.65 -2.11
N GLY A 226 9.77 8.57 -1.05
CA GLY A 226 9.37 8.82 0.33
C GLY A 226 8.46 7.76 0.96
N ALA A 227 8.13 6.69 0.22
CA ALA A 227 7.15 5.70 0.65
C ALA A 227 7.75 4.35 1.10
N VAL A 228 9.03 4.12 0.87
CA VAL A 228 9.71 2.87 1.22
C VAL A 228 10.79 3.18 2.25
N SER A 229 10.56 2.78 3.48
CA SER A 229 11.54 2.81 4.57
C SER A 229 12.39 1.53 4.57
N TRP A 230 13.42 1.50 5.41
CA TRP A 230 14.27 0.32 5.60
C TRP A 230 13.45 -0.90 6.09
N LEU A 231 12.56 -0.70 7.07
CA LEU A 231 11.65 -1.76 7.53
C LEU A 231 10.69 -2.23 6.43
N ASP A 232 10.18 -1.30 5.62
CA ASP A 232 9.31 -1.65 4.49
C ASP A 232 10.04 -2.47 3.43
N ALA A 233 11.30 -2.11 3.11
CA ALA A 233 12.09 -2.85 2.14
C ALA A 233 12.43 -4.26 2.64
N LYS A 234 12.78 -4.38 3.94
CA LYS A 234 12.99 -5.67 4.62
C LYS A 234 11.73 -6.53 4.55
N ALA A 235 10.59 -6.00 5.00
CA ALA A 235 9.31 -6.71 4.98
C ALA A 235 8.87 -7.09 3.55
N THR A 236 9.12 -6.22 2.58
CA THR A 236 8.83 -6.52 1.16
C THR A 236 9.64 -7.70 0.65
N LEU A 237 10.91 -7.78 1.00
CA LEU A 237 11.77 -8.91 0.63
C LEU A 237 11.30 -10.22 1.30
N GLU A 238 10.96 -10.17 2.59
CA GLU A 238 10.46 -11.35 3.31
C GLU A 238 9.15 -11.88 2.72
N LEU A 239 8.24 -10.99 2.32
CA LEU A 239 6.97 -11.33 1.70
C LEU A 239 7.12 -11.81 0.25
N ASN A 240 8.07 -11.25 -0.49
CA ASN A 240 8.32 -11.56 -1.90
C ASN A 240 9.82 -11.53 -2.22
N PRO A 241 10.54 -12.64 -2.01
CA PRO A 241 12.00 -12.70 -2.25
C PRO A 241 12.43 -12.44 -3.70
N THR A 242 11.52 -12.55 -4.65
CA THR A 242 11.77 -12.23 -6.07
C THR A 242 11.26 -10.85 -6.48
N GLY A 243 10.81 -10.07 -5.49
CA GLY A 243 10.22 -8.75 -5.67
C GLY A 243 11.24 -7.62 -5.89
N PRO A 244 10.78 -6.38 -5.75
CA PRO A 244 11.60 -5.22 -6.07
C PRO A 244 12.67 -4.87 -5.02
N CYS A 245 12.64 -5.49 -3.85
CA CYS A 245 13.60 -5.23 -2.77
C CYS A 245 14.58 -6.41 -2.65
N GLN A 246 15.86 -6.10 -2.47
CA GLN A 246 16.93 -7.09 -2.28
C GLN A 246 17.85 -6.63 -1.15
N GLU A 247 18.49 -7.57 -0.47
CA GLU A 247 19.55 -7.27 0.50
C GLU A 247 20.75 -6.62 -0.19
N VAL A 248 21.34 -5.66 0.49
CA VAL A 248 22.55 -4.95 0.08
C VAL A 248 23.51 -4.98 1.27
N PRO A 249 24.46 -5.93 1.32
CA PRO A 249 25.40 -6.02 2.42
C PRO A 249 26.24 -4.74 2.57
N LYS A 250 26.36 -4.26 3.80
CA LYS A 250 27.19 -3.11 4.16
C LYS A 250 28.64 -3.57 4.40
N GLU A 251 29.27 -4.07 3.32
CA GLU A 251 30.61 -4.65 3.35
C GLU A 251 31.57 -3.93 2.41
N GLY A 252 32.87 -4.03 2.70
CA GLY A 252 33.94 -3.44 1.88
C GLY A 252 33.90 -1.91 1.96
N LEU A 253 34.08 -1.34 3.17
CA LEU A 253 34.11 0.11 3.38
C LEU A 253 35.24 0.74 2.59
N ILE A 254 34.91 1.67 1.70
CA ILE A 254 35.86 2.44 0.86
C ILE A 254 36.06 3.84 1.44
N ASP A 255 34.97 4.52 1.79
CA ASP A 255 34.99 5.86 2.37
C ASP A 255 33.84 6.01 3.39
N GLU A 256 34.21 6.10 4.67
CA GLU A 256 33.28 6.21 5.78
C GLU A 256 32.54 7.55 5.76
N ASN A 257 33.22 8.65 5.45
CA ASN A 257 32.64 9.98 5.45
C ASN A 257 31.62 10.19 4.33
N ALA A 258 31.90 9.60 3.17
CA ALA A 258 31.02 9.66 2.01
C ALA A 258 29.98 8.52 1.99
N GLY A 259 30.08 7.56 2.90
CA GLY A 259 29.21 6.39 2.93
C GLY A 259 29.33 5.54 1.66
N VAL A 260 30.55 5.10 1.34
CA VAL A 260 30.83 4.31 0.14
C VAL A 260 31.29 2.92 0.53
N TRP A 261 30.57 1.90 0.04
CA TRP A 261 30.88 0.48 0.25
C TRP A 261 30.98 -0.26 -1.08
N GLU A 262 31.91 -1.20 -1.15
CA GLU A 262 32.14 -2.03 -2.34
C GLU A 262 30.89 -2.82 -2.71
N LYS A 263 30.25 -3.50 -1.74
CA LYS A 263 29.06 -4.33 -1.98
C LYS A 263 27.81 -3.51 -2.34
N VAL A 264 27.69 -2.30 -1.83
CA VAL A 264 26.66 -1.36 -2.26
C VAL A 264 26.83 -1.00 -3.73
N ASN A 265 28.06 -0.63 -4.15
CA ASN A 265 28.38 -0.30 -5.53
C ASN A 265 28.16 -1.49 -6.48
N GLU A 266 28.59 -2.70 -6.11
CA GLU A 266 28.36 -3.91 -6.89
C GLU A 266 26.87 -4.17 -7.09
N THR A 267 26.08 -4.07 -6.00
CA THR A 267 24.64 -4.33 -6.04
C THR A 267 23.91 -3.29 -6.90
N VAL A 268 24.24 -2.01 -6.74
CA VAL A 268 23.66 -0.93 -7.55
C VAL A 268 24.01 -1.11 -9.03
N SER A 269 25.27 -1.43 -9.35
CA SER A 269 25.70 -1.68 -10.72
C SER A 269 24.95 -2.84 -11.35
N LYS A 270 24.78 -3.94 -10.61
CA LYS A 270 24.00 -5.10 -11.07
C LYS A 270 22.55 -4.76 -11.34
N ILE A 271 21.86 -4.11 -10.39
CA ILE A 271 20.43 -3.80 -10.50
C ILE A 271 20.17 -2.74 -11.57
N SER A 272 21.05 -1.75 -11.71
CA SER A 272 20.95 -0.70 -12.72
C SER A 272 21.48 -1.13 -14.10
N GLN A 273 21.90 -2.39 -14.26
CA GLN A 273 22.49 -2.92 -15.49
C GLN A 273 23.72 -2.11 -15.95
N GLY A 274 24.52 -1.65 -15.00
CA GLY A 274 25.75 -0.88 -15.26
C GLY A 274 25.53 0.62 -15.47
N ALA A 275 24.30 1.10 -15.38
CA ALA A 275 24.02 2.55 -15.54
C ALA A 275 24.55 3.38 -14.35
N VAL A 276 24.65 2.79 -13.16
CA VAL A 276 25.19 3.40 -11.96
C VAL A 276 26.27 2.47 -11.39
N ASN A 277 27.48 2.96 -11.19
CA ASN A 277 28.61 2.15 -10.74
C ASN A 277 29.18 2.61 -9.39
N ASN A 278 28.82 3.77 -8.92
CA ASN A 278 29.28 4.31 -7.64
C ASN A 278 28.16 5.14 -6.99
N VAL A 279 28.00 4.96 -5.70
CA VAL A 279 27.00 5.65 -4.88
C VAL A 279 27.66 6.16 -3.61
N THR A 280 27.42 7.42 -3.31
CA THR A 280 27.71 8.04 -2.00
C THR A 280 26.40 8.14 -1.24
N LEU A 281 26.31 7.55 -0.07
CA LEU A 281 25.09 7.58 0.75
C LEU A 281 25.06 8.79 1.69
N TYR A 282 26.22 9.32 2.06
CA TYR A 282 26.33 10.50 2.91
C TYR A 282 26.81 11.69 2.06
N SER A 283 26.20 12.86 2.28
CA SER A 283 26.50 14.10 1.53
C SER A 283 26.65 15.28 2.46
#